data_2ec5023b22702ac22c4c83b9cecf4161
#
_entry.id   2ec5023b22702ac22c4c83b9cecf4161
#
_cell.length_a   1.000
_cell.length_b   1.000
_cell.length_c   1.000
_cell.angle_alpha   90.00
_cell.angle_beta   90.00
_cell.angle_gamma   90.00
#
_symmetry.space_group_name_H-M   'P 1'
#
loop_
_entity.id
_entity.type
_entity.pdbx_description
1 polymer ?
#
loop_
_entity_poly.entity_id
_entity_poly.type
_entity_poly.pdbx_seq_one_letter_code
_entity_poly.pdbx_strand_id
1 'polypeptide(L)'
;GSAIVEAVDGDVTFSIPETDNYLAVQVVTERGHGQHYVVEDGQYSLPVESQYAFLIYRSGTENGIDFAKASLDKVDVTDFNFATSYQVQPYDYDEVEKWVKKYTREVNSMDNFTYTFPRTSKDVTDLHQWNLENAAGWGGASPEAFVGNQYANSPKMEADTCYTSTFDDPENQFFTSITAYDKDKYLMEDVRNINSHTWDKNSDGTITVSFNCGELAKNNIYTQGNDFTFTSRHYGVNPKVMSSAEDPIISSVEAQ
;
A
#
# COMPACT_ATOMS: atom_id res chain seq x y z
N GLY A 1 -9.14 8.99 3.97
CA GLY A 1 -9.68 10.21 3.38
C GLY A 1 -8.80 10.76 2.28
N SER A 2 -9.34 11.63 1.43
CA SER A 2 -8.54 12.27 0.37
C SER A 2 -9.11 13.64 0.00
N ALA A 3 -8.23 14.50 -0.52
CA ALA A 3 -8.60 15.81 -1.03
C ALA A 3 -7.71 16.19 -2.23
N ILE A 4 -8.25 16.98 -3.15
CA ILE A 4 -7.44 17.67 -4.17
C ILE A 4 -7.28 19.11 -3.71
N VAL A 5 -6.03 19.54 -3.61
CA VAL A 5 -5.64 20.88 -3.18
C VAL A 5 -4.85 21.58 -4.27
N GLU A 6 -4.91 22.91 -4.29
CA GLU A 6 -4.14 23.76 -5.18
C GLU A 6 -2.97 24.36 -4.42
N ALA A 7 -1.78 24.27 -4.99
CA ALA A 7 -0.58 24.85 -4.41
C ALA A 7 -0.65 26.39 -4.39
N VAL A 8 -0.25 26.98 -3.29
CA VAL A 8 -0.08 28.44 -3.15
C VAL A 8 1.40 28.75 -3.08
N ASP A 9 1.87 29.59 -3.97
CA ASP A 9 3.30 29.91 -4.11
C ASP A 9 4.22 28.68 -4.25
N GLY A 10 3.66 27.59 -4.77
CA GLY A 10 4.37 26.32 -4.99
C GLY A 10 4.27 25.33 -3.85
N ASP A 11 3.63 25.66 -2.74
CA ASP A 11 3.47 24.81 -1.56
C ASP A 11 2.01 24.34 -1.40
N VAL A 12 1.86 23.13 -0.85
CA VAL A 12 0.58 22.64 -0.33
C VAL A 12 0.61 22.64 1.20
N THR A 13 -0.51 23.04 1.81
CA THR A 13 -0.67 23.09 3.26
C THR A 13 -1.64 22.01 3.73
N PHE A 14 -1.32 21.36 4.84
CA PHE A 14 -2.17 20.37 5.50
C PHE A 14 -1.73 20.16 6.94
N SER A 15 -2.58 19.47 7.72
CA SER A 15 -2.24 19.07 9.09
C SER A 15 -2.39 17.56 9.29
N ILE A 16 -1.61 17.03 10.24
CA ILE A 16 -1.78 15.71 10.81
C ILE A 16 -2.07 15.92 12.30
N PRO A 17 -3.27 15.53 12.79
CA PRO A 17 -3.60 15.67 14.20
C PRO A 17 -2.86 14.65 15.06
N GLU A 18 -2.59 15.00 16.31
CA GLU A 18 -2.14 14.05 17.31
C GLU A 18 -3.18 12.95 17.52
N THR A 19 -2.74 11.69 17.42
CA THR A 19 -3.58 10.51 17.58
C THR A 19 -2.74 9.33 18.05
N ASP A 20 -3.32 8.43 18.86
CA ASP A 20 -2.70 7.16 19.26
C ASP A 20 -2.69 6.10 18.13
N ASN A 21 -3.24 6.47 16.97
CA ASN A 21 -3.37 5.58 15.83
C ASN A 21 -2.34 5.93 14.75
N TYR A 22 -1.90 4.95 13.97
CA TYR A 22 -1.15 5.26 12.76
C TYR A 22 -1.97 6.19 11.88
N LEU A 23 -1.41 7.35 11.55
CA LEU A 23 -1.98 8.30 10.62
C LEU A 23 -0.88 8.83 9.71
N ALA A 24 -1.09 8.75 8.42
CA ALA A 24 -0.12 9.19 7.43
C ALA A 24 -0.79 10.01 6.32
N VAL A 25 -0.04 10.95 5.77
CA VAL A 25 -0.42 11.72 4.58
C VAL A 25 0.56 11.44 3.46
N GLN A 26 0.05 11.03 2.32
CA GLN A 26 0.80 10.97 1.08
C GLN A 26 0.37 12.14 0.19
N VAL A 27 1.34 12.89 -0.30
CA VAL A 27 1.14 13.99 -1.25
C VAL A 27 1.54 13.49 -2.63
N VAL A 28 0.58 13.42 -3.55
CA VAL A 28 0.79 12.93 -4.92
C VAL A 28 0.51 14.07 -5.90
N THR A 29 1.45 14.32 -6.81
CA THR A 29 1.29 15.35 -7.85
C THR A 29 0.32 14.90 -8.95
N GLU A 30 -0.12 15.80 -9.80
CA GLU A 30 -0.98 15.52 -10.97
C GLU A 30 -0.40 14.43 -11.91
N ARG A 31 0.91 14.24 -11.89
CA ARG A 31 1.60 13.24 -12.73
C ARG A 31 1.91 11.94 -12.00
N GLY A 32 1.39 11.78 -10.78
CA GLY A 32 1.58 10.55 -10.01
C GLY A 32 2.92 10.47 -9.26
N HIS A 33 3.65 11.58 -9.09
CA HIS A 33 4.83 11.58 -8.24
C HIS A 33 4.42 11.64 -6.77
N GLY A 34 4.86 10.67 -5.98
CA GLY A 34 4.65 10.61 -4.53
C GLY A 34 5.65 11.50 -3.80
N GLN A 35 5.43 12.79 -3.84
CA GLN A 35 6.43 13.79 -3.50
C GLN A 35 6.76 13.81 -2.02
N HIS A 36 5.76 13.65 -1.17
CA HIS A 36 5.94 13.61 0.28
C HIS A 36 5.13 12.46 0.89
N TYR A 37 5.66 11.90 1.96
CA TYR A 37 4.98 10.96 2.82
C TYR A 37 5.30 11.33 4.27
N VAL A 38 4.28 11.71 5.03
CA VAL A 38 4.44 12.27 6.39
C VAL A 38 3.62 11.44 7.36
N VAL A 39 4.21 11.12 8.50
CA VAL A 39 3.60 10.28 9.56
C VAL A 39 3.58 10.97 10.92
N GLU A 40 4.33 12.05 11.09
CA GLU A 40 4.37 12.81 12.35
C GLU A 40 3.22 13.80 12.39
N ASP A 41 2.68 14.04 13.59
CA ASP A 41 1.69 15.10 13.80
C ASP A 41 2.29 16.48 13.61
N GLY A 42 1.48 17.43 13.18
CA GLY A 42 1.90 18.82 12.97
C GLY A 42 1.19 19.52 11.82
N GLN A 43 1.62 20.77 11.61
CA GLN A 43 1.21 21.61 10.48
C GLN A 43 2.31 21.61 9.43
N TYR A 44 1.94 21.44 8.17
CA TYR A 44 2.87 21.30 7.07
C TYR A 44 2.59 22.31 5.97
N SER A 45 3.67 22.89 5.41
CA SER A 45 3.69 23.61 4.13
C SER A 45 4.83 23.00 3.34
N LEU A 46 4.52 22.26 2.29
CA LEU A 46 5.50 21.45 1.55
C LEU A 46 5.47 21.76 0.05
N PRO A 47 6.64 21.94 -0.57
CA PRO A 47 6.74 22.24 -1.98
C PRO A 47 6.27 21.07 -2.85
N VAL A 48 5.56 21.39 -3.94
CA VAL A 48 5.12 20.42 -4.94
C VAL A 48 5.47 20.87 -6.35
N GLU A 49 5.68 19.89 -7.25
CA GLU A 49 6.07 20.14 -8.65
C GLU A 49 4.89 20.47 -9.57
N SER A 50 3.66 20.44 -9.07
CA SER A 50 2.44 20.66 -9.85
C SER A 50 1.54 21.72 -9.23
N GLN A 51 0.64 22.28 -10.05
CA GLN A 51 -0.36 23.24 -9.57
C GLN A 51 -1.32 22.59 -8.58
N TYR A 52 -1.68 21.33 -8.80
CA TYR A 52 -2.58 20.57 -7.94
C TYR A 52 -1.87 19.37 -7.35
N ALA A 53 -2.27 19.00 -6.13
CA ALA A 53 -1.84 17.78 -5.48
C ALA A 53 -3.02 17.02 -4.89
N PHE A 54 -2.86 15.70 -4.82
CA PHE A 54 -3.79 14.79 -4.19
C PHE A 54 -3.24 14.42 -2.81
N LEU A 55 -3.93 14.81 -1.77
CA LEU A 55 -3.63 14.43 -0.39
C LEU A 55 -4.37 13.14 -0.08
N ILE A 56 -3.67 12.11 0.34
CA ILE A 56 -4.22 10.81 0.72
C ILE A 56 -3.92 10.58 2.20
N TYR A 57 -4.95 10.66 3.04
CA TYR A 57 -4.87 10.34 4.46
C TYR A 57 -5.15 8.85 4.68
N ARG A 58 -4.26 8.18 5.40
CA ARG A 58 -4.37 6.77 5.77
C ARG A 58 -4.37 6.65 7.28
N SER A 59 -5.38 6.01 7.85
CA SER A 59 -5.44 5.68 9.27
C SER A 59 -5.39 4.18 9.47
N GLY A 60 -4.60 3.74 10.44
CA GLY A 60 -4.56 2.34 10.86
C GLY A 60 -5.88 1.91 11.50
N THR A 61 -6.16 0.62 11.45
CA THR A 61 -7.38 0.02 11.99
C THR A 61 -7.11 -0.92 13.18
N GLU A 62 -5.92 -0.86 13.75
CA GLU A 62 -5.46 -1.68 14.87
C GLU A 62 -6.36 -1.55 16.10
N ASN A 63 -6.93 -0.36 16.33
CA ASN A 63 -7.87 -0.07 17.40
C ASN A 63 -9.36 -0.12 16.94
N GLY A 64 -9.60 -0.65 15.74
CA GLY A 64 -10.92 -0.76 15.13
C GLY A 64 -11.25 0.35 14.14
N ILE A 65 -12.22 0.06 13.27
CA ILE A 65 -12.60 0.96 12.16
C ILE A 65 -13.21 2.29 12.65
N ASP A 66 -13.94 2.27 13.75
CA ASP A 66 -14.54 3.48 14.30
C ASP A 66 -13.49 4.41 14.91
N PHE A 67 -12.46 3.84 15.52
CA PHE A 67 -11.31 4.61 16.02
C PHE A 67 -10.51 5.21 14.85
N ALA A 68 -10.29 4.45 13.78
CA ALA A 68 -9.64 4.94 12.58
C ALA A 68 -10.41 6.10 11.92
N LYS A 69 -11.74 6.01 11.84
CA LYS A 69 -12.60 7.10 11.37
C LYS A 69 -12.49 8.33 12.27
N ALA A 70 -12.58 8.14 13.59
CA ALA A 70 -12.46 9.23 14.55
C ALA A 70 -11.11 9.95 14.48
N SER A 71 -10.03 9.22 14.14
CA SER A 71 -8.71 9.83 13.89
C SER A 71 -8.70 10.69 12.63
N LEU A 72 -9.36 10.24 11.55
CA LEU A 72 -9.52 11.03 10.32
C LEU A 72 -10.43 12.25 10.51
N ASP A 73 -11.47 12.15 11.35
CA ASP A 73 -12.38 13.26 11.65
C ASP A 73 -11.71 14.40 12.43
N LYS A 74 -10.55 14.14 13.05
CA LYS A 74 -9.74 15.19 13.70
C LYS A 74 -8.92 16.04 12.72
N VAL A 75 -8.80 15.62 11.45
CA VAL A 75 -8.01 16.37 10.47
C VAL A 75 -8.63 17.73 10.25
N ASP A 76 -7.88 18.78 10.51
CA ASP A 76 -8.32 20.14 10.25
C ASP A 76 -8.17 20.44 8.76
N VAL A 77 -9.28 20.63 8.10
CA VAL A 77 -9.37 20.96 6.66
C VAL A 77 -9.45 22.46 6.38
N THR A 78 -9.42 23.29 7.42
CA THR A 78 -9.54 24.76 7.25
C THR A 78 -8.31 25.35 6.57
N ASP A 79 -7.16 24.71 6.71
CA ASP A 79 -5.90 25.11 6.06
C ASP A 79 -5.77 24.60 4.61
N PHE A 80 -6.73 23.79 4.14
CA PHE A 80 -6.68 23.24 2.80
C PHE A 80 -7.10 24.30 1.78
N ASN A 81 -6.24 24.59 0.83
CA ASN A 81 -6.64 25.32 -0.37
C ASN A 81 -7.26 24.33 -1.36
N PHE A 82 -8.54 24.01 -1.19
CA PHE A 82 -9.24 23.07 -2.05
C PHE A 82 -9.24 23.52 -3.50
N ALA A 83 -8.90 22.60 -4.39
CA ALA A 83 -8.86 22.82 -5.83
C ALA A 83 -10.26 22.87 -6.44
N THR A 84 -11.00 23.93 -6.18
CA THR A 84 -12.39 24.12 -6.67
C THR A 84 -12.48 24.29 -8.18
N SER A 85 -11.39 24.67 -8.82
CA SER A 85 -11.26 24.84 -10.26
C SER A 85 -10.68 23.62 -10.98
N TYR A 86 -10.28 22.57 -10.25
CA TYR A 86 -9.70 21.38 -10.86
C TYR A 86 -10.66 20.70 -11.83
N GLN A 87 -10.18 20.46 -13.02
CA GLN A 87 -10.92 19.77 -14.07
C GLN A 87 -10.19 18.48 -14.42
N VAL A 88 -10.86 17.35 -14.25
CA VAL A 88 -10.32 16.08 -14.71
C VAL A 88 -10.11 16.15 -16.24
N GLN A 89 -8.89 15.83 -16.68
CA GLN A 89 -8.60 15.77 -18.10
C GLN A 89 -9.49 14.70 -18.77
N PRO A 90 -9.99 14.96 -19.97
CA PRO A 90 -10.76 13.96 -20.71
C PRO A 90 -9.80 12.83 -21.14
N TYR A 91 -9.88 11.70 -20.48
CA TYR A 91 -9.13 10.51 -20.85
C TYR A 91 -9.95 9.65 -21.83
N ASP A 92 -9.25 9.07 -22.80
CA ASP A 92 -9.78 7.96 -23.58
C ASP A 92 -9.71 6.69 -22.72
N TYR A 93 -10.81 6.33 -22.10
CA TYR A 93 -10.87 5.19 -21.18
C TYR A 93 -10.58 3.85 -21.88
N ASP A 94 -10.93 3.69 -23.15
CA ASP A 94 -10.64 2.47 -23.92
C ASP A 94 -9.13 2.34 -24.15
N GLU A 95 -8.44 3.45 -24.42
CA GLU A 95 -6.98 3.45 -24.57
C GLU A 95 -6.30 3.19 -23.22
N VAL A 96 -6.79 3.80 -22.13
CA VAL A 96 -6.27 3.53 -20.77
C VAL A 96 -6.43 2.06 -20.42
N GLU A 97 -7.60 1.47 -20.64
CA GLU A 97 -7.86 0.05 -20.36
C GLU A 97 -6.94 -0.88 -21.16
N LYS A 98 -6.69 -0.57 -22.41
CA LYS A 98 -5.74 -1.30 -23.26
C LYS A 98 -4.33 -1.32 -22.70
N TRP A 99 -3.83 -0.16 -22.22
CA TRP A 99 -2.52 -0.06 -21.60
C TRP A 99 -2.47 -0.76 -20.24
N VAL A 100 -3.47 -0.61 -19.41
CA VAL A 100 -3.61 -1.35 -18.15
C VAL A 100 -3.55 -2.85 -18.39
N LYS A 101 -4.34 -3.38 -19.31
CA LYS A 101 -4.32 -4.82 -19.67
C LYS A 101 -2.95 -5.29 -20.18
N LYS A 102 -2.27 -4.46 -20.95
CA LYS A 102 -0.92 -4.77 -21.44
C LYS A 102 0.06 -4.90 -20.29
N TYR A 103 0.15 -3.86 -19.45
CA TYR A 103 1.10 -3.82 -18.34
C TYR A 103 0.76 -4.81 -17.23
N THR A 104 -0.51 -5.05 -16.93
CA THR A 104 -0.90 -6.06 -15.92
C THR A 104 -0.40 -7.46 -16.26
N ARG A 105 -0.31 -7.82 -17.54
CA ARG A 105 0.26 -9.11 -17.94
C ARG A 105 1.75 -9.21 -17.64
N GLU A 106 2.46 -8.13 -17.81
CA GLU A 106 3.91 -8.05 -17.56
C GLU A 106 4.20 -7.97 -16.07
N VAL A 107 3.42 -7.19 -15.33
CA VAL A 107 3.56 -6.99 -13.90
C VAL A 107 3.30 -8.26 -13.07
N ASN A 108 2.54 -9.20 -13.59
CA ASN A 108 2.31 -10.50 -12.93
C ASN A 108 3.60 -11.35 -12.74
N SER A 109 4.69 -10.98 -13.39
CA SER A 109 6.02 -11.58 -13.19
C SER A 109 6.92 -10.79 -12.24
N MET A 110 6.40 -9.73 -11.61
CA MET A 110 7.17 -8.87 -10.70
C MET A 110 6.89 -9.24 -9.25
N ASP A 111 7.94 -9.42 -8.48
CA ASP A 111 7.86 -9.80 -7.06
C ASP A 111 7.77 -8.58 -6.13
N ASN A 112 8.24 -7.41 -6.57
CA ASN A 112 8.36 -6.23 -5.73
C ASN A 112 7.98 -4.94 -6.48
N PHE A 113 7.33 -3.99 -5.77
CA PHE A 113 6.83 -2.72 -6.28
C PHE A 113 7.37 -1.57 -5.43
N THR A 114 8.50 -1.01 -5.84
CA THR A 114 9.19 0.06 -5.09
C THR A 114 9.31 1.36 -5.89
N TYR A 115 8.86 1.37 -7.14
CA TYR A 115 9.04 2.47 -8.07
C TYR A 115 7.73 3.17 -8.49
N THR A 116 6.61 2.82 -7.84
CA THR A 116 5.29 3.38 -8.18
C THR A 116 5.21 4.89 -7.98
N PHE A 117 5.82 5.39 -6.92
CA PHE A 117 5.78 6.80 -6.54
C PHE A 117 7.19 7.41 -6.42
N PRO A 118 7.92 7.61 -7.54
CA PRO A 118 9.12 8.41 -7.52
C PRO A 118 8.79 9.80 -6.97
N ARG A 119 9.71 10.42 -6.22
CA ARG A 119 9.43 11.67 -5.52
C ARG A 119 9.26 12.85 -6.47
N THR A 120 10.07 12.90 -7.52
CA THR A 120 10.08 13.99 -8.49
C THR A 120 10.10 13.45 -9.92
N SER A 121 9.81 14.30 -10.88
CA SER A 121 9.90 13.97 -12.29
C SER A 121 11.33 13.53 -12.71
N LYS A 122 12.35 13.99 -12.00
CA LYS A 122 13.76 13.65 -12.26
C LYS A 122 14.13 12.24 -11.76
N ASP A 123 13.38 11.73 -10.81
CA ASP A 123 13.59 10.39 -10.23
C ASP A 123 12.97 9.29 -11.10
N VAL A 124 12.19 9.67 -12.12
CA VAL A 124 11.67 8.73 -13.13
C VAL A 124 12.79 8.39 -14.11
N THR A 125 13.66 7.46 -13.71
CA THR A 125 14.81 7.02 -14.51
C THR A 125 14.48 5.83 -15.41
N ASP A 126 13.45 5.05 -15.06
CA ASP A 126 12.90 3.96 -15.86
C ASP A 126 11.40 4.17 -16.07
N LEU A 127 11.04 4.74 -17.22
CA LEU A 127 9.66 5.03 -17.58
C LEU A 127 8.82 3.75 -17.75
N HIS A 128 9.45 2.66 -18.24
CA HIS A 128 8.74 1.41 -18.46
C HIS A 128 8.35 0.77 -17.12
N GLN A 129 9.29 0.67 -16.18
CA GLN A 129 9.05 0.16 -14.83
C GLN A 129 7.99 1.00 -14.11
N TRP A 130 8.09 2.33 -14.19
CA TRP A 130 7.09 3.22 -13.58
C TRP A 130 5.68 3.03 -14.16
N ASN A 131 5.56 2.89 -15.48
CA ASN A 131 4.28 2.61 -16.13
C ASN A 131 3.71 1.25 -15.74
N LEU A 132 4.54 0.21 -15.61
CA LEU A 132 4.13 -1.11 -15.13
C LEU A 132 3.53 -1.04 -13.74
N GLU A 133 4.23 -0.43 -12.80
CA GLU A 133 3.78 -0.33 -11.42
C GLU A 133 2.51 0.52 -11.29
N ASN A 134 2.42 1.63 -12.00
CA ASN A 134 1.23 2.48 -11.99
C ASN A 134 0.02 1.81 -12.64
N ALA A 135 0.20 1.07 -13.73
CA ALA A 135 -0.90 0.36 -14.38
C ALA A 135 -1.48 -0.75 -13.49
N ALA A 136 -0.67 -1.38 -12.68
CA ALA A 136 -1.13 -2.37 -11.72
C ALA A 136 -1.81 -1.75 -10.49
N GLY A 137 -1.65 -0.45 -10.27
CA GLY A 137 -2.16 0.25 -9.09
C GLY A 137 -1.50 -0.18 -7.77
N TRP A 138 -0.35 -0.83 -7.85
CA TRP A 138 0.36 -1.43 -6.72
C TRP A 138 1.63 -0.65 -6.42
N GLY A 139 2.00 -0.54 -5.26
CA GLY A 139 3.27 0.01 -4.92
C GLY A 139 3.30 0.63 -3.56
N GLY A 140 4.47 0.58 -2.99
CA GLY A 140 4.77 1.31 -1.79
C GLY A 140 4.72 2.81 -2.02
N ALA A 141 4.50 3.52 -0.95
CA ALA A 141 4.56 4.97 -0.94
C ALA A 141 5.88 5.38 -0.32
N SER A 142 6.80 5.96 -0.98
CA SER A 142 8.10 6.41 -0.49
C SER A 142 9.12 5.29 -0.26
N PRO A 143 10.33 5.44 -0.80
CA PRO A 143 11.45 4.52 -0.54
C PRO A 143 12.18 4.81 0.79
N GLU A 144 11.59 5.54 1.72
CA GLU A 144 12.21 5.96 2.97
C GLU A 144 12.00 4.91 4.07
N ALA A 145 13.11 4.42 4.64
CA ALA A 145 13.09 3.43 5.72
C ALA A 145 12.35 3.96 6.94
N PHE A 146 11.59 3.09 7.60
CA PHE A 146 10.77 3.36 8.78
C PHE A 146 9.65 4.41 8.60
N VAL A 147 9.50 4.96 7.42
CA VAL A 147 8.45 5.93 7.06
C VAL A 147 7.58 5.39 5.94
N GLY A 148 8.21 4.97 4.85
CA GLY A 148 7.51 4.55 3.64
C GLY A 148 6.90 3.15 3.72
N ASN A 149 6.20 2.78 2.66
CA ASN A 149 5.56 1.49 2.51
C ASN A 149 6.15 0.72 1.33
N GLN A 150 6.25 -0.59 1.48
CA GLN A 150 6.63 -1.49 0.40
C GLN A 150 5.60 -2.60 0.29
N TYR A 151 5.23 -2.96 -0.94
CA TYR A 151 4.25 -4.00 -1.23
C TYR A 151 4.85 -5.03 -2.18
N ALA A 152 4.46 -6.29 -1.98
CA ALA A 152 4.78 -7.37 -2.89
C ALA A 152 3.56 -8.28 -3.09
N ASN A 153 3.46 -8.90 -4.27
CA ASN A 153 2.36 -9.76 -4.61
C ASN A 153 2.82 -11.21 -4.81
N SER A 154 2.03 -12.15 -4.33
CA SER A 154 2.23 -13.56 -4.63
C SER A 154 1.94 -13.86 -6.10
N PRO A 155 2.49 -14.95 -6.65
CA PRO A 155 1.94 -15.58 -7.82
C PRO A 155 0.46 -15.95 -7.61
N LYS A 156 -0.22 -16.33 -8.70
CA LYS A 156 -1.55 -16.93 -8.59
C LYS A 156 -1.47 -18.26 -7.85
N MET A 157 -2.37 -18.47 -6.90
CA MET A 157 -2.47 -19.64 -6.04
C MET A 157 -3.82 -20.31 -6.21
N GLU A 158 -3.84 -21.64 -6.10
CA GLU A 158 -5.03 -22.45 -6.34
C GLU A 158 -5.85 -22.63 -5.05
N ALA A 159 -7.17 -22.60 -5.18
CA ALA A 159 -8.11 -22.70 -4.07
C ALA A 159 -8.01 -24.00 -3.26
N ASP A 160 -7.74 -25.11 -3.97
CA ASP A 160 -7.77 -26.46 -3.39
C ASP A 160 -6.43 -26.88 -2.78
N THR A 161 -5.45 -26.01 -2.78
CA THR A 161 -4.10 -26.27 -2.26
C THR A 161 -3.88 -25.50 -0.95
N CYS A 162 -3.38 -26.21 0.06
CA CYS A 162 -2.87 -25.58 1.28
C CYS A 162 -1.50 -24.98 1.00
N TYR A 163 -1.33 -23.69 1.30
CA TYR A 163 -0.03 -23.01 1.24
C TYR A 163 0.34 -22.48 2.61
N THR A 164 1.63 -22.49 2.90
CA THR A 164 2.18 -21.84 4.09
C THR A 164 3.31 -20.91 3.71
N SER A 165 3.47 -19.84 4.49
CA SER A 165 4.63 -18.95 4.44
C SER A 165 5.14 -18.79 5.86
N THR A 166 6.40 -19.17 6.11
CA THR A 166 7.04 -19.02 7.43
C THR A 166 8.22 -18.09 7.31
N PHE A 167 8.21 -17.01 8.06
CA PHE A 167 9.18 -15.92 7.97
C PHE A 167 9.51 -15.33 9.33
N ASP A 168 10.67 -14.67 9.43
CA ASP A 168 11.01 -13.83 10.58
C ASP A 168 10.14 -12.58 10.61
N ASP A 169 9.82 -12.08 11.82
CA ASP A 169 9.08 -10.83 11.94
C ASP A 169 9.81 -9.71 11.19
N PRO A 170 9.17 -9.06 10.22
CA PRO A 170 9.77 -7.95 9.46
C PRO A 170 10.18 -6.75 10.33
N GLU A 171 9.67 -6.65 11.56
CA GLU A 171 9.96 -5.56 12.50
C GLU A 171 9.77 -4.17 11.88
N ASN A 172 8.70 -4.01 11.09
CA ASN A 172 8.34 -2.72 10.51
C ASN A 172 7.92 -1.73 11.59
N GLN A 173 8.17 -0.46 11.37
CA GLN A 173 7.89 0.61 12.36
C GLN A 173 6.41 0.65 12.78
N PHE A 174 5.50 0.45 11.83
CA PHE A 174 4.07 0.53 12.12
C PHE A 174 3.43 -0.85 12.13
N PHE A 175 3.31 -1.50 10.98
CA PHE A 175 2.74 -2.85 10.90
C PHE A 175 3.08 -3.54 9.57
N THR A 176 2.82 -4.84 9.55
CA THR A 176 2.83 -5.67 8.34
C THR A 176 1.43 -6.23 8.14
N SER A 177 0.94 -6.32 6.91
CA SER A 177 -0.33 -6.96 6.61
C SER A 177 -0.25 -7.89 5.40
N ILE A 178 -1.06 -8.95 5.44
CA ILE A 178 -1.23 -9.94 4.38
C ILE A 178 -2.71 -9.98 4.05
N THR A 179 -3.05 -9.66 2.80
CA THR A 179 -4.44 -9.60 2.33
C THR A 179 -4.58 -10.42 1.06
N ALA A 180 -5.50 -11.38 1.05
CA ALA A 180 -5.83 -12.16 -0.13
C ALA A 180 -6.86 -11.44 -1.02
N TYR A 181 -6.72 -11.63 -2.31
CA TYR A 181 -7.58 -11.09 -3.37
C TYR A 181 -7.98 -12.22 -4.30
N ASP A 182 -9.15 -12.12 -4.91
CA ASP A 182 -9.58 -13.07 -5.93
C ASP A 182 -8.70 -12.98 -7.21
N LYS A 183 -9.00 -13.84 -8.17
CA LYS A 183 -8.27 -13.91 -9.46
C LYS A 183 -8.31 -12.60 -10.27
N ASP A 184 -9.29 -11.72 -10.00
CA ASP A 184 -9.49 -10.44 -10.67
C ASP A 184 -8.99 -9.25 -9.82
N LYS A 185 -8.29 -9.54 -8.70
CA LYS A 185 -7.70 -8.57 -7.76
C LYS A 185 -8.72 -7.79 -6.92
N TYR A 186 -9.91 -8.31 -6.75
CA TYR A 186 -10.89 -7.75 -5.82
C TYR A 186 -10.77 -8.36 -4.42
N LEU A 187 -11.12 -7.58 -3.42
CA LEU A 187 -11.29 -8.09 -2.06
C LEU A 187 -12.45 -9.09 -2.05
N MET A 188 -12.22 -10.22 -1.44
CA MET A 188 -13.26 -11.23 -1.25
C MET A 188 -14.07 -10.90 0.02
N GLU A 189 -15.39 -11.06 -0.07
CA GLU A 189 -16.28 -10.88 1.07
C GLU A 189 -15.96 -11.91 2.16
N ASP A 190 -15.97 -11.48 3.42
CA ASP A 190 -15.69 -12.30 4.60
C ASP A 190 -14.32 -13.02 4.63
N VAL A 191 -13.39 -12.66 3.75
CA VAL A 191 -12.02 -13.18 3.82
C VAL A 191 -11.19 -12.35 4.81
N ARG A 192 -10.70 -13.03 5.84
CA ARG A 192 -9.87 -12.43 6.88
C ARG A 192 -8.53 -12.00 6.31
N ASN A 193 -8.07 -10.79 6.65
CA ASN A 193 -6.66 -10.44 6.54
C ASN A 193 -5.90 -10.82 7.81
N ILE A 194 -4.59 -10.96 7.69
CA ILE A 194 -3.67 -11.18 8.82
C ILE A 194 -2.70 -10.01 8.88
N ASN A 195 -2.39 -9.55 10.08
CA ASN A 195 -1.43 -8.46 10.26
C ASN A 195 -0.64 -8.61 11.56
N SER A 196 0.43 -7.83 11.71
CA SER A 196 1.36 -7.92 12.85
C SER A 196 0.74 -7.63 14.22
N HIS A 197 -0.43 -7.01 14.28
CA HIS A 197 -1.17 -6.81 15.53
C HIS A 197 -2.01 -8.03 15.93
N THR A 198 -2.25 -8.95 15.00
CA THR A 198 -3.21 -10.06 15.20
C THR A 198 -2.64 -11.45 14.93
N TRP A 199 -1.45 -11.59 14.36
CA TRP A 199 -0.87 -12.92 14.11
C TRP A 199 -0.31 -13.59 15.36
N ASP A 200 -0.38 -14.92 15.37
CA ASP A 200 0.23 -15.74 16.40
C ASP A 200 1.65 -16.13 16.00
N LYS A 201 2.62 -15.86 16.86
CA LYS A 201 4.02 -16.26 16.67
C LYS A 201 4.24 -17.74 16.99
N ASN A 202 5.19 -18.34 16.32
CA ASN A 202 5.71 -19.66 16.65
C ASN A 202 6.56 -19.61 17.92
N SER A 203 6.88 -20.78 18.48
CA SER A 203 7.70 -20.89 19.70
C SER A 203 9.15 -20.38 19.52
N ASP A 204 9.64 -20.34 18.29
CA ASP A 204 10.95 -19.81 17.90
C ASP A 204 10.93 -18.32 17.53
N GLY A 205 9.75 -17.69 17.58
CA GLY A 205 9.55 -16.28 17.25
C GLY A 205 9.22 -16.00 15.80
N THR A 206 9.29 -16.98 14.91
CA THR A 206 8.86 -16.85 13.51
C THR A 206 7.34 -16.73 13.40
N ILE A 207 6.85 -16.33 12.25
CA ILE A 207 5.43 -16.27 11.94
C ILE A 207 5.14 -17.26 10.81
N THR A 208 4.12 -18.10 10.98
CA THR A 208 3.56 -18.90 9.91
C THR A 208 2.18 -18.39 9.56
N VAL A 209 1.98 -17.97 8.32
CA VAL A 209 0.68 -17.67 7.74
C VAL A 209 0.30 -18.80 6.81
N SER A 210 -0.95 -19.24 6.91
CA SER A 210 -1.49 -20.35 6.14
C SER A 210 -2.61 -19.87 5.23
N PHE A 211 -2.78 -20.53 4.10
CA PHE A 211 -3.87 -20.28 3.17
C PHE A 211 -4.55 -21.61 2.85
N ASN A 212 -5.84 -21.69 3.11
CA ASN A 212 -6.67 -22.88 2.85
C ASN A 212 -6.18 -24.18 3.56
N CYS A 213 -5.47 -24.06 4.67
CA CYS A 213 -4.89 -25.21 5.41
C CYS A 213 -5.82 -25.78 6.50
N GLY A 214 -7.08 -25.36 6.52
CA GLY A 214 -8.08 -25.81 7.49
C GLY A 214 -8.14 -24.95 8.76
N GLU A 215 -9.16 -25.18 9.57
CA GLU A 215 -9.53 -24.33 10.71
C GLU A 215 -8.47 -24.27 11.83
N LEU A 216 -7.67 -25.32 11.98
CA LEU A 216 -6.67 -25.41 13.04
C LEU A 216 -5.29 -24.84 12.63
N ALA A 217 -5.14 -24.44 11.36
CA ALA A 217 -3.89 -23.89 10.89
C ALA A 217 -3.66 -22.47 11.45
N LYS A 218 -2.41 -22.18 11.85
CA LYS A 218 -2.05 -20.87 12.38
C LYS A 218 -2.25 -19.77 11.36
N ASN A 219 -2.76 -18.64 11.82
CA ASN A 219 -2.94 -17.43 11.00
C ASN A 219 -3.56 -17.75 9.63
N ASN A 220 -4.56 -18.64 9.61
CA ASN A 220 -5.12 -19.15 8.36
C ASN A 220 -6.04 -18.14 7.70
N ILE A 221 -5.81 -17.92 6.40
CA ILE A 221 -6.67 -17.17 5.49
C ILE A 221 -7.42 -18.20 4.65
N TYR A 222 -8.72 -18.30 4.82
CA TYR A 222 -9.57 -19.18 4.02
C TYR A 222 -10.20 -18.40 2.88
N THR A 223 -9.88 -18.78 1.63
CA THR A 223 -10.30 -18.06 0.42
C THR A 223 -11.66 -18.50 -0.12
N GLN A 224 -12.41 -19.30 0.66
CA GLN A 224 -13.77 -19.75 0.33
C GLN A 224 -13.87 -20.49 -1.02
N GLY A 225 -12.83 -21.25 -1.39
CA GLY A 225 -12.79 -21.99 -2.63
C GLY A 225 -12.48 -21.15 -3.88
N ASN A 226 -11.96 -19.94 -3.70
CA ASN A 226 -11.52 -19.09 -4.81
C ASN A 226 -10.01 -19.20 -5.04
N ASP A 227 -9.61 -19.32 -6.31
CA ASP A 227 -8.22 -19.03 -6.70
C ASP A 227 -7.88 -17.60 -6.32
N PHE A 228 -6.66 -17.37 -5.86
CA PHE A 228 -6.32 -16.11 -5.25
C PHE A 228 -4.87 -15.67 -5.53
N THR A 229 -4.61 -14.45 -5.20
CA THR A 229 -3.27 -13.91 -4.94
C THR A 229 -3.31 -13.25 -3.58
N PHE A 230 -2.17 -13.05 -2.94
CA PHE A 230 -2.14 -12.18 -1.78
C PHE A 230 -1.08 -11.08 -1.96
N THR A 231 -1.28 -10.00 -1.24
CA THR A 231 -0.31 -8.90 -1.15
C THR A 231 0.22 -8.84 0.26
N SER A 232 1.54 -8.90 0.41
CA SER A 232 2.23 -8.47 1.62
C SER A 232 2.42 -6.96 1.57
N ARG A 233 2.25 -6.29 2.71
CA ARG A 233 2.44 -4.84 2.85
C ARG A 233 3.23 -4.54 4.10
N HIS A 234 4.28 -3.76 3.93
CA HIS A 234 5.16 -3.30 4.99
C HIS A 234 4.97 -1.79 5.16
N TYR A 235 4.53 -1.37 6.34
CA TYR A 235 4.30 0.04 6.68
C TYR A 235 5.35 0.53 7.67
N GLY A 236 6.02 1.64 7.33
CA GLY A 236 7.23 2.04 8.00
C GLY A 236 8.32 0.97 7.79
N VAL A 237 8.57 0.66 6.53
CA VAL A 237 9.34 -0.51 6.10
C VAL A 237 10.73 -0.57 6.73
N ASN A 238 11.06 -1.72 7.29
CA ASN A 238 12.39 -1.97 7.86
C ASN A 238 13.45 -2.02 6.75
N PRO A 239 14.65 -1.42 6.95
CA PRO A 239 15.75 -1.50 5.99
C PRO A 239 16.12 -2.91 5.54
N LYS A 240 15.96 -3.91 6.39
CA LYS A 240 16.22 -5.32 6.03
C LYS A 240 15.27 -5.80 4.93
N VAL A 241 13.99 -5.42 5.01
CA VAL A 241 12.99 -5.74 3.98
C VAL A 241 13.27 -4.95 2.70
N MET A 242 13.54 -3.65 2.82
CA MET A 242 13.86 -2.78 1.67
C MET A 242 15.06 -3.25 0.87
N SER A 243 16.08 -3.78 1.54
CA SER A 243 17.32 -4.25 0.90
C SER A 243 17.25 -5.69 0.41
N SER A 244 16.17 -6.42 0.69
CA SER A 244 15.97 -7.79 0.23
C SER A 244 15.66 -7.80 -1.27
N ALA A 245 16.27 -8.72 -2.01
CA ALA A 245 15.98 -8.91 -3.44
C ALA A 245 14.54 -9.37 -3.66
N GLU A 246 14.02 -10.14 -2.70
CA GLU A 246 12.66 -10.68 -2.69
C GLU A 246 11.98 -10.35 -1.36
N ASP A 247 10.66 -10.20 -1.39
CA ASP A 247 9.87 -10.03 -0.19
C ASP A 247 9.94 -11.30 0.68
N PRO A 248 10.28 -11.20 1.99
CA PRO A 248 10.50 -12.38 2.83
C PRO A 248 9.24 -13.23 3.04
N ILE A 249 8.05 -12.62 2.92
CA ILE A 249 6.77 -13.33 3.06
C ILE A 249 6.44 -14.08 1.77
N ILE A 250 6.64 -13.45 0.63
CA ILE A 250 6.35 -14.04 -0.68
C ILE A 250 7.34 -15.17 -0.99
N SER A 251 8.63 -14.94 -0.76
CA SER A 251 9.69 -15.91 -1.07
C SER A 251 9.67 -17.17 -0.20
N SER A 252 8.98 -17.13 0.94
CA SER A 252 8.84 -18.28 1.84
C SER A 252 7.55 -19.08 1.63
N VAL A 253 6.79 -18.82 0.55
CA VAL A 253 5.54 -19.55 0.27
C VAL A 253 5.85 -20.96 -0.26
N GLU A 254 5.23 -21.96 0.36
CA GLU A 254 5.34 -23.36 -0.01
C GLU A 254 3.96 -24.01 -0.09
N ALA A 255 3.71 -24.84 -1.13
CA ALA A 255 2.55 -25.73 -1.19
C ALA A 255 2.80 -26.95 -0.28
N GLN A 256 1.77 -27.35 0.47
CA GLN A 256 1.81 -28.46 1.43
C GLN A 256 1.14 -29.72 0.87
#